data_e36751e3d28ebb5fd3784598cd8ba480
#
_entry.id   e36751e3d28ebb5fd3784598cd8ba480
#
_cell.length_a   1.000
_cell.length_b   1.000
_cell.length_c   1.000
_cell.angle_alpha   90.00
_cell.angle_beta   90.00
_cell.angle_gamma   90.00
#
_symmetry.space_group_name_H-M   'P 1'
#
loop_
_entity.id
_entity.type
_entity.pdbx_description
1 polymer ?
#
loop_
_entity_poly.entity_id
_entity_poly.type
_entity_poly.pdbx_seq_one_letter_code
_entity_poly.pdbx_strand_id
1 'polypeptide(L)'
;TEKNGRLYHAKGAKIPNDLKIKGTVVLAEGVKIAKGCELSDCVIGEGCVIGERCRIESSVIWKNVTVAERCILKNAVVADECVLGEKVQIVQGAMIAQGCRVGKNVTFEKDVMVWPGKTIEEGAIVSSNVIWMDKYKASLFKQNSVVGRSNVELSCEIATKLAEAFGSILPVGCTVYTSRDYHRGSRMLKR
;
A
#
# COMPACT_ATOMS: atom_id res chain seq x y z
N THR A 1 -20.18 -6.37 26.45
CA THR A 1 -19.24 -7.08 25.55
C THR A 1 -20.06 -7.97 24.62
N GLU A 2 -20.53 -7.45 23.51
CA GLU A 2 -21.20 -8.25 22.47
C GLU A 2 -20.14 -9.09 21.76
N LYS A 3 -19.89 -10.29 22.26
CA LYS A 3 -19.12 -11.31 21.56
C LYS A 3 -20.05 -12.05 20.61
N ASN A 4 -20.28 -11.50 19.43
CA ASN A 4 -21.04 -12.16 18.39
C ASN A 4 -20.13 -12.97 17.44
N GLY A 5 -18.95 -13.40 17.91
CA GLY A 5 -17.96 -14.10 17.08
C GLY A 5 -17.24 -15.23 17.83
N ARG A 6 -16.63 -16.11 17.03
CA ARG A 6 -15.78 -17.23 17.50
C ARG A 6 -14.32 -16.83 17.40
N LEU A 7 -13.61 -16.89 18.52
CA LEU A 7 -12.18 -16.63 18.56
C LEU A 7 -11.41 -17.94 18.79
N TYR A 8 -10.55 -18.27 17.85
CA TYR A 8 -9.56 -19.33 17.99
C TYR A 8 -8.17 -18.69 18.11
N HIS A 9 -7.44 -18.98 19.18
CA HIS A 9 -6.10 -18.44 19.36
C HIS A 9 -5.13 -19.49 19.87
N ALA A 10 -3.89 -19.42 19.37
CA ALA A 10 -2.79 -20.26 19.83
C ALA A 10 -2.20 -19.70 21.16
N LYS A 11 -1.27 -20.46 21.74
CA LYS A 11 -0.56 -20.05 22.96
C LYS A 11 0.27 -18.78 22.69
N GLY A 12 0.39 -17.91 23.70
CA GLY A 12 1.21 -16.70 23.62
C GLY A 12 0.58 -15.51 22.90
N ALA A 13 -0.65 -15.61 22.40
CA ALA A 13 -1.36 -14.47 21.85
C ALA A 13 -1.70 -13.44 22.93
N LYS A 14 -1.31 -12.16 22.71
CA LYS A 14 -1.65 -11.04 23.60
C LYS A 14 -2.89 -10.33 23.07
N ILE A 15 -4.01 -10.53 23.75
CA ILE A 15 -5.33 -10.05 23.32
C ILE A 15 -5.83 -9.03 24.34
N PRO A 16 -6.20 -7.81 23.94
CA PRO A 16 -6.74 -6.80 24.86
C PRO A 16 -8.19 -7.12 25.23
N ASN A 17 -8.61 -6.64 26.39
CA ASN A 17 -9.97 -6.90 26.92
C ASN A 17 -11.09 -6.20 26.11
N ASP A 18 -10.75 -5.15 25.36
CA ASP A 18 -11.66 -4.33 24.56
C ASP A 18 -11.72 -4.75 23.09
N LEU A 19 -11.12 -5.90 22.73
CA LEU A 19 -11.17 -6.43 21.36
C LEU A 19 -12.61 -6.77 20.98
N LYS A 20 -13.06 -6.18 19.88
CA LYS A 20 -14.36 -6.52 19.26
C LYS A 20 -14.16 -7.59 18.21
N ILE A 21 -14.96 -8.65 18.30
CA ILE A 21 -14.89 -9.80 17.41
C ILE A 21 -16.26 -10.04 16.80
N LYS A 22 -16.26 -10.23 15.46
CA LYS A 22 -17.44 -10.62 14.70
C LYS A 22 -17.06 -11.78 13.77
N GLY A 23 -17.98 -12.73 13.59
CA GLY A 23 -17.74 -13.91 12.76
C GLY A 23 -16.64 -14.82 13.31
N THR A 24 -15.74 -15.31 12.49
CA THR A 24 -14.68 -16.23 12.87
C THR A 24 -13.31 -15.57 12.80
N VAL A 25 -12.59 -15.51 13.92
CA VAL A 25 -11.25 -14.94 14.01
C VAL A 25 -10.26 -16.02 14.46
N VAL A 26 -9.18 -16.19 13.72
CA VAL A 26 -8.11 -17.14 14.02
C VAL A 26 -6.80 -16.36 14.23
N LEU A 27 -6.19 -16.55 15.41
CA LEU A 27 -4.92 -15.93 15.78
C LEU A 27 -3.86 -17.02 16.00
N ALA A 28 -2.77 -16.97 15.25
CA ALA A 28 -1.66 -17.89 15.41
C ALA A 28 -0.79 -17.53 16.64
N GLU A 29 0.31 -18.25 16.83
CA GLU A 29 1.21 -18.09 17.96
C GLU A 29 1.89 -16.70 17.98
N GLY A 30 2.06 -16.14 19.18
CA GLY A 30 2.82 -14.89 19.37
C GLY A 30 2.17 -13.62 18.81
N VAL A 31 0.93 -13.68 18.34
CA VAL A 31 0.19 -12.50 17.87
C VAL A 31 -0.01 -11.50 18.99
N LYS A 32 0.24 -10.21 18.69
CA LYS A 32 0.03 -9.11 19.63
C LYS A 32 -0.98 -8.13 19.04
N ILE A 33 -2.08 -7.90 19.74
CA ILE A 33 -3.13 -6.97 19.34
C ILE A 33 -3.21 -5.84 20.36
N ALA A 34 -3.18 -4.60 19.89
CA ALA A 34 -3.34 -3.42 20.74
C ALA A 34 -4.82 -3.08 20.97
N LYS A 35 -5.09 -2.07 21.78
CA LYS A 35 -6.43 -1.67 22.20
C LYS A 35 -7.28 -1.10 21.07
N GLY A 36 -8.60 -1.22 21.20
CA GLY A 36 -9.57 -0.61 20.31
C GLY A 36 -9.68 -1.26 18.93
N CYS A 37 -9.15 -2.47 18.76
CA CYS A 37 -9.22 -3.18 17.48
C CYS A 37 -10.58 -3.85 17.27
N GLU A 38 -10.97 -3.93 15.98
CA GLU A 38 -12.16 -4.66 15.53
C GLU A 38 -11.72 -5.70 14.50
N LEU A 39 -11.97 -6.98 14.78
CA LEU A 39 -11.61 -8.10 13.91
C LEU A 39 -12.88 -8.86 13.47
N SER A 40 -13.00 -9.12 12.18
CA SER A 40 -14.13 -9.84 11.61
C SER A 40 -13.69 -10.80 10.51
N ASP A 41 -14.05 -12.07 10.63
CA ASP A 41 -13.80 -13.10 9.63
C ASP A 41 -12.36 -13.08 9.07
N CYS A 42 -11.35 -13.10 9.96
CA CYS A 42 -9.96 -12.93 9.56
C CYS A 42 -9.03 -13.97 10.19
N VAL A 43 -7.92 -14.17 9.51
CA VAL A 43 -6.82 -15.03 9.97
C VAL A 43 -5.55 -14.19 10.13
N ILE A 44 -4.93 -14.24 11.31
CA ILE A 44 -3.70 -13.51 11.62
C ILE A 44 -2.62 -14.53 11.97
N GLY A 45 -1.57 -14.54 11.16
CA GLY A 45 -0.44 -15.45 11.25
C GLY A 45 0.50 -15.17 12.41
N GLU A 46 1.47 -16.06 12.56
CA GLU A 46 2.44 -16.08 13.65
C GLU A 46 3.26 -14.78 13.75
N GLY A 47 3.52 -14.32 14.97
CA GLY A 47 4.40 -13.19 15.25
C GLY A 47 3.88 -11.82 14.80
N CYS A 48 2.65 -11.73 14.31
CA CYS A 48 2.06 -10.48 13.87
C CYS A 48 1.83 -9.50 15.01
N VAL A 49 2.02 -8.21 14.70
CA VAL A 49 1.76 -7.10 15.63
C VAL A 49 0.73 -6.16 15.01
N ILE A 50 -0.41 -6.00 15.68
CA ILE A 50 -1.51 -5.13 15.25
C ILE A 50 -1.59 -3.95 16.21
N GLY A 51 -1.43 -2.75 15.66
CA GLY A 51 -1.50 -1.48 16.38
C GLY A 51 -2.90 -1.11 16.84
N GLU A 52 -3.02 0.03 17.52
CA GLU A 52 -4.28 0.48 18.11
C GLU A 52 -5.33 0.85 17.05
N ARG A 53 -6.60 0.60 17.40
CA ARG A 53 -7.76 1.04 16.63
C ARG A 53 -7.75 0.57 15.16
N CYS A 54 -7.17 -0.59 14.91
CA CYS A 54 -7.22 -1.21 13.60
C CYS A 54 -8.56 -1.93 13.38
N ARG A 55 -9.03 -1.89 12.14
CA ARG A 55 -10.18 -2.69 11.69
C ARG A 55 -9.74 -3.65 10.60
N ILE A 56 -9.89 -4.94 10.85
CA ILE A 56 -9.50 -6.01 9.93
C ILE A 56 -10.71 -6.88 9.67
N GLU A 57 -11.13 -6.94 8.40
CA GLU A 57 -12.36 -7.59 7.97
C GLU A 57 -12.09 -8.48 6.75
N SER A 58 -12.53 -9.72 6.79
CA SER A 58 -12.43 -10.70 5.69
C SER A 58 -11.02 -10.78 5.09
N SER A 59 -9.99 -10.76 5.94
CA SER A 59 -8.60 -10.59 5.51
C SER A 59 -7.70 -11.68 6.07
N VAL A 60 -6.63 -11.97 5.33
CA VAL A 60 -5.60 -12.91 5.74
C VAL A 60 -4.27 -12.15 5.89
N ILE A 61 -3.71 -12.19 7.07
CA ILE A 61 -2.40 -11.61 7.38
C ILE A 61 -1.46 -12.77 7.71
N TRP A 62 -0.36 -12.89 6.96
CA TRP A 62 0.60 -13.98 7.11
C TRP A 62 1.55 -13.69 8.27
N LYS A 63 2.74 -14.28 8.27
CA LYS A 63 3.66 -14.25 9.42
C LYS A 63 4.45 -12.95 9.53
N ASN A 64 4.79 -12.56 10.77
CA ASN A 64 5.69 -11.45 11.08
C ASN A 64 5.30 -10.11 10.45
N VAL A 65 4.00 -9.90 10.23
CA VAL A 65 3.49 -8.64 9.69
C VAL A 65 3.30 -7.64 10.82
N THR A 66 3.75 -6.41 10.60
CA THR A 66 3.49 -5.28 11.50
C THR A 66 2.48 -4.34 10.86
N VAL A 67 1.34 -4.16 11.51
CA VAL A 67 0.30 -3.20 11.14
C VAL A 67 0.30 -2.10 12.19
N ALA A 68 0.60 -0.86 11.80
CA ALA A 68 0.58 0.27 12.72
C ALA A 68 -0.87 0.69 13.06
N GLU A 69 -1.03 1.79 13.77
CA GLU A 69 -2.33 2.19 14.29
C GLU A 69 -3.31 2.70 13.22
N ARG A 70 -4.61 2.58 13.53
CA ARG A 70 -5.73 3.12 12.74
C ARG A 70 -5.79 2.63 11.28
N CYS A 71 -5.26 1.45 11.02
CA CYS A 71 -5.37 0.81 9.70
C CYS A 71 -6.74 0.18 9.48
N ILE A 72 -7.20 0.22 8.23
CA ILE A 72 -8.43 -0.43 7.78
C ILE A 72 -8.08 -1.41 6.68
N LEU A 73 -8.25 -2.70 6.95
CA LEU A 73 -7.95 -3.78 6.01
C LEU A 73 -9.24 -4.55 5.73
N LYS A 74 -9.72 -4.49 4.48
CA LYS A 74 -10.92 -5.23 4.05
C LYS A 74 -10.62 -6.07 2.82
N ASN A 75 -10.98 -7.35 2.89
CA ASN A 75 -10.72 -8.34 1.84
C ASN A 75 -9.25 -8.33 1.39
N ALA A 76 -8.34 -8.10 2.32
CA ALA A 76 -6.91 -7.93 2.04
C ALA A 76 -6.13 -9.21 2.28
N VAL A 77 -5.11 -9.44 1.47
CA VAL A 77 -4.08 -10.45 1.73
C VAL A 77 -2.75 -9.74 1.93
N VAL A 78 -2.15 -9.91 3.10
CA VAL A 78 -0.84 -9.34 3.42
C VAL A 78 0.11 -10.49 3.72
N ALA A 79 1.12 -10.67 2.87
CA ALA A 79 2.10 -11.75 2.99
C ALA A 79 3.17 -11.44 4.06
N ASP A 80 4.10 -12.37 4.25
CA ASP A 80 5.08 -12.36 5.33
C ASP A 80 5.93 -11.08 5.37
N GLU A 81 6.36 -10.72 6.57
CA GLU A 81 7.38 -9.68 6.83
C GLU A 81 7.02 -8.29 6.29
N CYS A 82 5.75 -8.03 6.04
CA CYS A 82 5.28 -6.71 5.62
C CYS A 82 5.18 -5.74 6.79
N VAL A 83 5.44 -4.46 6.51
CA VAL A 83 5.26 -3.36 7.46
C VAL A 83 4.28 -2.36 6.87
N LEU A 84 3.12 -2.20 7.50
CA LEU A 84 2.11 -1.22 7.15
C LEU A 84 2.17 -0.05 8.14
N GLY A 85 2.34 1.16 7.61
CA GLY A 85 2.35 2.40 8.38
C GLY A 85 0.99 2.77 8.95
N GLU A 86 0.94 3.88 9.67
CA GLU A 86 -0.29 4.37 10.30
C GLU A 86 -1.35 4.75 9.25
N LYS A 87 -2.62 4.50 9.56
CA LYS A 87 -3.77 4.89 8.73
C LYS A 87 -3.73 4.36 7.30
N VAL A 88 -3.10 3.23 7.09
CA VAL A 88 -3.18 2.52 5.79
C VAL A 88 -4.59 2.02 5.58
N GLN A 89 -5.12 2.24 4.38
CA GLN A 89 -6.47 1.82 4.00
C GLN A 89 -6.42 0.86 2.80
N ILE A 90 -6.92 -0.34 3.01
CA ILE A 90 -7.21 -1.32 1.96
C ILE A 90 -8.71 -1.54 2.01
N VAL A 91 -9.44 -0.97 1.06
CA VAL A 91 -10.90 -0.95 1.11
C VAL A 91 -11.50 -2.16 0.41
N GLN A 92 -10.86 -2.67 -0.63
CA GLN A 92 -11.33 -3.84 -1.38
C GLN A 92 -10.17 -4.59 -2.06
N GLY A 93 -9.89 -5.79 -1.58
CA GLY A 93 -9.23 -6.83 -2.37
C GLY A 93 -7.75 -6.62 -2.74
N ALA A 94 -6.98 -5.78 -2.05
CA ALA A 94 -5.57 -5.66 -2.37
C ALA A 94 -4.74 -6.84 -1.82
N MET A 95 -3.75 -7.24 -2.60
CA MET A 95 -2.75 -8.23 -2.22
C MET A 95 -1.38 -7.58 -2.09
N ILE A 96 -0.77 -7.67 -0.91
CA ILE A 96 0.57 -7.16 -0.64
C ILE A 96 1.49 -8.35 -0.43
N ALA A 97 2.44 -8.55 -1.34
CA ALA A 97 3.39 -9.66 -1.28
C ALA A 97 4.49 -9.42 -0.25
N GLN A 98 5.28 -10.45 0.00
CA GLN A 98 6.28 -10.52 1.06
C GLN A 98 7.27 -9.33 1.09
N GLY A 99 7.62 -8.90 2.31
CA GLY A 99 8.70 -7.93 2.57
C GLY A 99 8.40 -6.51 2.11
N CYS A 100 7.14 -6.17 1.83
CA CYS A 100 6.75 -4.84 1.42
C CYS A 100 6.72 -3.86 2.59
N ARG A 101 7.08 -2.60 2.30
CA ARG A 101 7.01 -1.48 3.25
C ARG A 101 6.04 -0.43 2.76
N VAL A 102 4.98 -0.21 3.49
CA VAL A 102 3.92 0.76 3.15
C VAL A 102 4.01 1.94 4.12
N GLY A 103 4.15 3.14 3.57
CA GLY A 103 4.18 4.38 4.35
C GLY A 103 2.86 4.70 5.04
N LYS A 104 2.82 5.80 5.78
CA LYS A 104 1.62 6.28 6.47
C LYS A 104 0.59 6.84 5.48
N ASN A 105 -0.69 6.84 5.86
CA ASN A 105 -1.79 7.43 5.08
C ASN A 105 -1.87 6.92 3.62
N VAL A 106 -1.44 5.70 3.36
CA VAL A 106 -1.53 5.09 2.03
C VAL A 106 -2.93 4.49 1.84
N THR A 107 -3.51 4.73 0.66
CA THR A 107 -4.78 4.12 0.25
C THR A 107 -4.56 3.22 -0.94
N PHE A 108 -5.03 1.98 -0.86
CA PHE A 108 -5.06 1.05 -1.98
C PHE A 108 -6.45 1.05 -2.59
N GLU A 109 -6.51 1.23 -3.89
CA GLU A 109 -7.74 1.03 -4.66
C GLU A 109 -8.05 -0.46 -4.83
N LYS A 110 -9.17 -0.75 -5.47
CA LYS A 110 -9.70 -2.08 -5.64
C LYS A 110 -8.73 -3.00 -6.40
N ASP A 111 -8.59 -4.23 -5.90
CA ASP A 111 -7.88 -5.35 -6.55
C ASP A 111 -6.42 -5.08 -6.93
N VAL A 112 -5.76 -4.14 -6.24
CA VAL A 112 -4.35 -3.82 -6.48
C VAL A 112 -3.45 -4.93 -5.95
N MET A 113 -2.45 -5.30 -6.75
CA MET A 113 -1.39 -6.23 -6.37
C MET A 113 -0.04 -5.53 -6.24
N VAL A 114 0.61 -5.71 -5.10
CA VAL A 114 1.97 -5.23 -4.84
C VAL A 114 2.92 -6.43 -4.79
N TRP A 115 3.90 -6.43 -5.67
CA TRP A 115 4.90 -7.51 -5.75
C TRP A 115 5.92 -7.44 -4.60
N PRO A 116 6.68 -8.53 -4.34
CA PRO A 116 7.56 -8.63 -3.19
C PRO A 116 8.60 -7.50 -3.09
N GLY A 117 8.94 -7.12 -1.85
CA GLY A 117 10.02 -6.18 -1.55
C GLY A 117 9.78 -4.73 -1.97
N LYS A 118 8.54 -4.35 -2.28
CA LYS A 118 8.23 -2.99 -2.73
C LYS A 118 8.07 -2.01 -1.58
N THR A 119 8.39 -0.75 -1.86
CA THR A 119 8.17 0.36 -0.93
C THR A 119 7.13 1.31 -1.49
N ILE A 120 6.10 1.61 -0.71
CA ILE A 120 5.06 2.58 -1.05
C ILE A 120 5.28 3.83 -0.21
N GLU A 121 5.40 4.98 -0.85
CA GLU A 121 5.60 6.26 -0.14
C GLU A 121 4.38 6.67 0.68
N GLU A 122 4.63 7.43 1.73
CA GLU A 122 3.61 8.03 2.56
C GLU A 122 2.63 8.88 1.74
N GLY A 123 1.34 8.78 2.04
CA GLY A 123 0.28 9.52 1.37
C GLY A 123 -0.04 9.07 -0.05
N ALA A 124 0.55 7.99 -0.53
CA ALA A 124 0.29 7.50 -1.88
C ALA A 124 -1.12 6.91 -2.01
N ILE A 125 -1.73 7.13 -3.19
CA ILE A 125 -2.92 6.43 -3.63
C ILE A 125 -2.47 5.40 -4.68
N VAL A 126 -2.55 4.12 -4.33
CA VAL A 126 -2.09 3.03 -5.20
C VAL A 126 -3.28 2.55 -6.02
N SER A 127 -3.33 2.99 -7.28
CA SER A 127 -4.43 2.72 -8.22
C SER A 127 -4.11 1.66 -9.27
N SER A 128 -2.90 1.13 -9.28
CA SER A 128 -2.46 0.11 -10.23
C SER A 128 -1.49 -0.86 -9.58
N ASN A 129 -1.29 -2.02 -10.22
CA ASN A 129 -0.36 -3.03 -9.74
C ASN A 129 1.08 -2.52 -9.70
N VAL A 130 1.76 -2.77 -8.57
CA VAL A 130 3.15 -2.36 -8.35
C VAL A 130 4.06 -3.55 -8.61
N ILE A 131 4.54 -3.67 -9.85
CA ILE A 131 5.30 -4.84 -10.32
C ILE A 131 6.78 -4.50 -10.51
N TRP A 132 7.07 -3.56 -11.39
CA TRP A 132 8.44 -3.29 -11.86
C TRP A 132 9.18 -2.24 -11.05
N MET A 133 8.47 -1.24 -10.50
CA MET A 133 9.08 -0.20 -9.68
C MET A 133 9.40 -0.71 -8.27
N ASP A 134 10.57 -0.38 -7.74
CA ASP A 134 10.93 -0.73 -6.35
C ASP A 134 10.21 0.16 -5.35
N LYS A 135 9.86 1.38 -5.76
CA LYS A 135 9.22 2.39 -4.93
C LYS A 135 8.06 3.06 -5.65
N TYR A 136 6.88 2.96 -5.09
CA TYR A 136 5.68 3.67 -5.57
C TYR A 136 5.63 5.06 -4.91
N LYS A 137 5.61 6.11 -5.75
CA LYS A 137 5.68 7.50 -5.29
C LYS A 137 4.28 8.08 -5.06
N ALA A 138 4.15 8.90 -4.03
CA ALA A 138 2.90 9.61 -3.73
C ALA A 138 2.62 10.74 -4.73
N SER A 139 3.66 11.29 -5.36
CA SER A 139 3.55 12.36 -6.35
C SER A 139 4.49 12.12 -7.53
N LEU A 140 4.01 12.44 -8.73
CA LEU A 140 4.81 12.41 -9.95
C LEU A 140 5.89 13.50 -9.93
N PHE A 141 5.56 14.67 -9.39
CA PHE A 141 6.46 15.80 -9.32
C PHE A 141 7.21 15.85 -7.98
N LYS A 142 8.53 15.96 -8.06
CA LYS A 142 9.38 16.27 -6.91
C LYS A 142 9.98 17.65 -7.14
N GLN A 143 9.57 18.64 -6.34
CA GLN A 143 9.82 20.05 -6.60
C GLN A 143 9.27 20.43 -7.99
N ASN A 144 10.11 20.92 -8.91
CA ASN A 144 9.69 21.34 -10.24
C ASN A 144 10.07 20.32 -11.34
N SER A 145 10.30 19.06 -10.98
CA SER A 145 10.77 18.05 -11.91
C SER A 145 10.13 16.68 -11.66
N VAL A 146 10.05 15.90 -12.72
CA VAL A 146 9.75 14.47 -12.67
C VAL A 146 11.05 13.69 -12.73
N VAL A 147 11.36 12.92 -11.71
CA VAL A 147 12.59 12.15 -11.61
C VAL A 147 12.27 10.68 -11.45
N GLY A 148 12.90 9.83 -12.24
CA GLY A 148 12.72 8.40 -12.18
C GLY A 148 13.70 7.64 -13.05
N ARG A 149 13.70 6.29 -12.90
CA ARG A 149 14.52 5.42 -13.76
C ARG A 149 13.92 5.33 -15.16
N SER A 150 14.77 5.57 -16.16
CA SER A 150 14.39 5.46 -17.58
C SER A 150 13.84 4.06 -17.90
N ASN A 151 12.79 3.97 -18.68
CA ASN A 151 12.06 2.74 -19.06
C ASN A 151 11.37 1.97 -17.94
N VAL A 152 11.49 2.40 -16.71
CA VAL A 152 10.82 1.76 -15.55
C VAL A 152 9.82 2.73 -14.93
N GLU A 153 10.30 3.89 -14.50
CA GLU A 153 9.49 4.93 -13.86
C GLU A 153 9.19 6.10 -14.80
N LEU A 154 10.06 6.33 -15.78
CA LEU A 154 9.89 7.30 -16.86
C LEU A 154 9.88 6.55 -18.20
N SER A 155 8.69 6.17 -18.64
CA SER A 155 8.45 5.56 -19.95
C SER A 155 8.07 6.64 -20.99
N CYS A 156 8.14 6.27 -22.27
CA CYS A 156 7.63 7.13 -23.35
C CYS A 156 6.15 7.46 -23.16
N GLU A 157 5.36 6.53 -22.65
CA GLU A 157 3.93 6.74 -22.36
C GLU A 157 3.72 7.83 -21.30
N ILE A 158 4.47 7.80 -20.19
CA ILE A 158 4.40 8.84 -19.17
C ILE A 158 4.85 10.18 -19.72
N ALA A 159 5.91 10.22 -20.53
CA ALA A 159 6.39 11.44 -21.16
C ALA A 159 5.33 12.04 -22.10
N THR A 160 4.66 11.20 -22.90
CA THR A 160 3.57 11.64 -23.78
C THR A 160 2.40 12.20 -22.98
N LYS A 161 1.92 11.50 -21.96
CA LYS A 161 0.83 11.98 -21.08
C LYS A 161 1.17 13.31 -20.39
N LEU A 162 2.42 13.47 -19.97
CA LEU A 162 2.89 14.75 -19.40
C LEU A 162 2.89 15.87 -20.44
N ALA A 163 3.35 15.58 -21.67
CA ALA A 163 3.34 16.55 -22.75
C ALA A 163 1.92 16.94 -23.15
N GLU A 164 1.00 15.99 -23.24
CA GLU A 164 -0.43 16.23 -23.50
C GLU A 164 -1.07 17.09 -22.41
N ALA A 165 -0.85 16.73 -21.14
CA ALA A 165 -1.35 17.50 -19.99
C ALA A 165 -0.78 18.93 -19.98
N PHE A 166 0.51 19.09 -20.27
CA PHE A 166 1.14 20.41 -20.38
C PHE A 166 0.57 21.20 -21.56
N GLY A 167 0.44 20.56 -22.72
CA GLY A 167 -0.14 21.19 -23.91
C GLY A 167 -1.56 21.68 -23.71
N SER A 168 -2.37 20.96 -22.91
CA SER A 168 -3.77 21.33 -22.69
C SER A 168 -3.97 22.63 -21.89
N ILE A 169 -2.97 23.06 -21.13
CA ILE A 169 -3.00 24.31 -20.36
C ILE A 169 -2.34 25.50 -21.07
N LEU A 170 -1.69 25.26 -22.21
CA LEU A 170 -1.03 26.32 -22.97
C LEU A 170 -2.00 27.03 -23.91
N PRO A 171 -1.82 28.37 -24.14
CA PRO A 171 -2.59 29.07 -25.15
C PRO A 171 -2.37 28.49 -26.54
N VAL A 172 -3.42 28.47 -27.34
CA VAL A 172 -3.34 28.03 -28.74
C VAL A 172 -2.36 28.90 -29.53
N GLY A 173 -1.45 28.28 -30.26
CA GLY A 173 -0.42 28.96 -31.05
C GLY A 173 0.81 29.43 -30.29
N CYS A 174 0.95 29.10 -28.99
CA CYS A 174 2.18 29.39 -28.25
C CYS A 174 3.37 28.55 -28.76
N THR A 175 4.58 29.11 -28.63
CA THR A 175 5.82 28.41 -28.95
C THR A 175 6.41 27.79 -27.72
N VAL A 176 6.72 26.49 -27.77
CA VAL A 176 7.34 25.74 -26.68
C VAL A 176 8.77 25.38 -27.07
N TYR A 177 9.74 25.80 -26.26
CA TYR A 177 11.13 25.42 -26.43
C TYR A 177 11.44 24.19 -25.60
N THR A 178 11.98 23.16 -26.26
CA THR A 178 12.40 21.93 -25.60
C THR A 178 13.90 21.72 -25.77
N SER A 179 14.58 21.33 -24.69
CA SER A 179 15.97 20.94 -24.73
C SER A 179 16.16 19.50 -24.30
N ARG A 180 17.29 18.92 -24.64
CA ARG A 180 17.71 17.59 -24.19
C ARG A 180 19.22 17.54 -24.01
N ASP A 181 19.68 16.69 -23.13
CA ASP A 181 21.10 16.33 -23.06
C ASP A 181 21.45 15.24 -24.10
N TYR A 182 22.70 14.78 -24.10
CA TYR A 182 23.21 13.76 -25.03
C TYR A 182 22.92 12.31 -24.56
N HIS A 183 22.34 12.11 -23.37
CA HIS A 183 22.03 10.78 -22.85
C HIS A 183 21.04 10.03 -23.75
N ARG A 184 21.25 8.71 -23.88
CA ARG A 184 20.38 7.85 -24.71
C ARG A 184 18.92 7.86 -24.23
N GLY A 185 18.70 7.91 -22.90
CA GLY A 185 17.37 8.02 -22.31
C GLY A 185 16.60 9.27 -22.75
N SER A 186 17.28 10.42 -22.81
CA SER A 186 16.67 11.68 -23.24
C SER A 186 16.24 11.68 -24.71
N ARG A 187 16.92 10.90 -25.56
CA ARG A 187 16.50 10.72 -26.96
C ARG A 187 15.17 9.99 -27.08
N MET A 188 14.95 9.03 -26.23
CA MET A 188 13.76 8.19 -26.24
C MET A 188 12.51 8.94 -25.75
N LEU A 189 12.69 9.79 -24.75
CA LEU A 189 11.60 10.59 -24.16
C LEU A 189 11.19 11.80 -25.02
N LYS A 190 12.03 12.24 -25.98
CA LYS A 190 11.75 13.39 -26.85
C LYS A 190 11.12 13.02 -28.21
N ARG A 191 11.06 11.76 -28.59
CA ARG A 191 10.40 11.31 -29.79
C ARG A 191 8.92 11.19 -29.65
#